data_57453c31187f1d66b1082badf70c7f21
#
_entry.id   57453c31187f1d66b1082badf70c7f21
#
_cell.length_a   1.000
_cell.length_b   1.000
_cell.length_c   1.000
_cell.angle_alpha   90.00
_cell.angle_beta   90.00
_cell.angle_gamma   90.00
#
_symmetry.space_group_name_H-M   'P 1'
#
loop_
_entity.id
_entity.type
_entity.pdbx_description
1 polymer ?
#
loop_
_entity_poly.entity_id
_entity_poly.type
_entity_poly.pdbx_seq_one_letter_code
_entity_poly.pdbx_strand_id
1 'polypeptide(L)'
;MVNLKIDNIPVSVPEGTTILEAARSVNIEIPTLCYLKGINEIAACRICCVELVGHDRLIPACDNVVAEGMEVLTNSHKVREARRSNLRLLLSHHDVSCTNCTRSGNCTLQSLANDFNMRGTHYPKKLLIDKADITAPLIRENNKCVMCMRCIQICEKVQTVNIWDLLGTGSRAMVDVSRNRRIKDTECTYCGQCITHCPTAAIRERDDTGRVYDAIDDENIVTVVQVAPAVRAAWAERYGLDAEFATPRRMAAALRRMGFDYVFDTDFTADLTIMEEGSEFIERFTHKDQHKWPMFTSCCPGWVRFLKSQYPELTDNLSTAKSPQQMFGAIAKSYFAEKIGVDPHKIFVVSVMPCVSKKSECALPTMKDACGDPDVDVVITTRELNIMMRANHINPVFLPEEDFDSPLGTGTGAAVIFGATGGVMDAALRSAYYLITGSNPDPDAFKSVRGMDGWKESVFEIPGAGEVRVAVASGLGNARKLIQAIKRGEVHYDFVEIMACPGGCAGGGGQPIVDGCELADERGSVLWRLDAKDKLRFSHENPDVLALYKEYLTAPLGEKSHHLLHTDHHGWDMPTIVKN
;
A
#
# COMPACT_ATOMS: atom_id res chain seq x y z
N MET A 1 32.02 -8.71 20.45
CA MET A 1 31.73 -7.29 20.75
C MET A 1 32.94 -6.48 20.33
N VAL A 2 32.71 -5.35 19.70
CA VAL A 2 33.73 -4.37 19.27
C VAL A 2 33.58 -3.14 20.12
N ASN A 3 34.70 -2.65 20.69
CA ASN A 3 34.73 -1.46 21.56
C ASN A 3 35.30 -0.30 20.77
N LEU A 4 34.61 0.83 20.80
CA LEU A 4 35.00 2.06 20.10
C LEU A 4 34.54 3.28 20.88
N LYS A 5 34.92 4.47 20.40
CA LYS A 5 34.41 5.74 20.92
C LYS A 5 33.72 6.53 19.82
N ILE A 6 32.54 7.07 20.13
CA ILE A 6 31.82 7.99 19.25
C ILE A 6 31.59 9.29 20.02
N ASP A 7 32.13 10.40 19.51
CA ASP A 7 32.12 11.72 20.18
C ASP A 7 32.57 11.64 21.67
N ASN A 8 33.65 10.88 21.95
CA ASN A 8 34.18 10.55 23.25
C ASN A 8 33.31 9.63 24.14
N ILE A 9 32.17 9.17 23.68
CA ILE A 9 31.32 8.22 24.41
C ILE A 9 31.82 6.80 24.08
N PRO A 10 32.12 5.96 25.10
CA PRO A 10 32.47 4.57 24.88
C PRO A 10 31.25 3.77 24.41
N VAL A 11 31.43 2.98 23.36
CA VAL A 11 30.36 2.18 22.73
C VAL A 11 30.87 0.74 22.56
N SER A 12 30.03 -0.24 22.88
CA SER A 12 30.32 -1.66 22.68
C SER A 12 29.17 -2.31 21.91
N VAL A 13 29.42 -2.80 20.71
CA VAL A 13 28.41 -3.36 19.79
C VAL A 13 28.88 -4.67 19.17
N PRO A 14 27.98 -5.51 18.65
CA PRO A 14 28.36 -6.71 17.91
C PRO A 14 29.28 -6.41 16.72
N GLU A 15 30.14 -7.37 16.37
CA GLU A 15 30.91 -7.32 15.14
C GLU A 15 30.00 -7.26 13.91
N GLY A 16 30.36 -6.49 12.90
CA GLY A 16 29.54 -6.27 11.70
C GLY A 16 28.54 -5.11 11.83
N THR A 17 28.41 -4.47 13.01
CA THR A 17 27.57 -3.27 13.19
C THR A 17 28.15 -2.09 12.42
N THR A 18 27.32 -1.30 11.72
CA THR A 18 27.76 -0.06 11.05
C THR A 18 27.98 1.05 12.06
N ILE A 19 28.81 2.04 11.71
CA ILE A 19 29.05 3.23 12.55
C ILE A 19 27.71 3.96 12.82
N LEU A 20 26.81 4.00 11.85
CA LEU A 20 25.47 4.62 12.01
C LEU A 20 24.65 3.92 13.09
N GLU A 21 24.57 2.59 13.04
CA GLU A 21 23.80 1.82 14.03
C GLU A 21 24.48 1.85 15.43
N ALA A 22 25.81 1.84 15.47
CA ALA A 22 26.56 2.00 16.69
C ALA A 22 26.29 3.39 17.35
N ALA A 23 26.23 4.46 16.56
CA ALA A 23 25.89 5.79 17.06
C ALA A 23 24.44 5.85 17.61
N ARG A 24 23.49 5.25 16.89
CA ARG A 24 22.10 5.15 17.32
C ARG A 24 21.92 4.40 18.65
N SER A 25 22.71 3.36 18.88
CA SER A 25 22.63 2.58 20.12
C SER A 25 22.95 3.37 21.38
N VAL A 26 23.62 4.51 21.23
CA VAL A 26 23.95 5.46 22.31
C VAL A 26 23.29 6.83 22.14
N ASN A 27 22.17 6.87 21.39
CA ASN A 27 21.37 8.07 21.11
C ASN A 27 22.14 9.22 20.44
N ILE A 28 23.16 8.91 19.65
CA ILE A 28 23.83 9.88 18.78
C ILE A 28 23.17 9.82 17.40
N GLU A 29 22.58 10.94 16.98
CA GLU A 29 21.94 11.05 15.68
C GLU A 29 22.93 11.48 14.60
N ILE A 30 23.12 10.64 13.59
CA ILE A 30 23.85 10.97 12.37
C ILE A 30 22.81 11.14 11.23
N PRO A 31 22.74 12.33 10.59
CA PRO A 31 21.73 12.58 9.57
C PRO A 31 21.92 11.68 8.34
N THR A 32 20.82 11.22 7.77
CA THR A 32 20.80 10.36 6.58
C THR A 32 19.79 10.88 5.55
N LEU A 33 19.98 10.53 4.27
CA LEU A 33 19.00 10.81 3.21
C LEU A 33 18.76 9.60 2.31
N CYS A 34 19.79 8.84 1.98
CA CYS A 34 19.65 7.65 1.13
C CYS A 34 19.49 6.34 1.92
N TYR A 35 19.86 6.30 3.18
CA TYR A 35 19.88 5.09 3.98
C TYR A 35 18.49 4.51 4.24
N LEU A 36 18.36 3.21 4.00
CA LEU A 36 17.24 2.36 4.45
C LEU A 36 17.86 1.05 4.95
N LYS A 37 17.64 0.73 6.21
CA LYS A 37 18.24 -0.45 6.87
C LYS A 37 17.88 -1.75 6.12
N GLY A 38 18.90 -2.56 5.80
CA GLY A 38 18.73 -3.83 5.09
C GLY A 38 18.32 -3.71 3.61
N ILE A 39 17.99 -2.51 3.12
CA ILE A 39 17.50 -2.29 1.76
C ILE A 39 18.48 -1.43 0.96
N ASN A 40 18.84 -0.25 1.45
CA ASN A 40 19.68 0.72 0.72
C ASN A 40 20.79 1.30 1.60
N GLU A 41 21.90 0.60 1.70
CA GLU A 41 23.08 0.92 2.51
C GLU A 41 24.29 1.18 1.59
N ILE A 42 24.14 2.10 0.62
CA ILE A 42 25.08 2.30 -0.50
C ILE A 42 25.85 3.63 -0.44
N ALA A 43 25.66 4.40 0.62
CA ALA A 43 26.32 5.69 0.86
C ALA A 43 26.25 6.72 -0.29
N ALA A 44 25.18 6.71 -1.10
CA ALA A 44 25.06 7.53 -2.31
C ALA A 44 25.09 9.04 -2.01
N CYS A 45 24.38 9.50 -0.96
CA CYS A 45 24.20 10.92 -0.68
C CYS A 45 25.34 11.58 0.12
N ARG A 46 26.15 10.80 0.83
CA ARG A 46 27.27 11.26 1.69
C ARG A 46 26.85 12.25 2.81
N ILE A 47 25.58 12.30 3.17
CA ILE A 47 25.10 13.14 4.30
C ILE A 47 25.53 12.56 5.65
N CYS A 48 25.64 11.23 5.76
CA CYS A 48 26.04 10.54 6.97
C CYS A 48 27.58 10.50 7.18
N CYS A 49 28.36 11.33 6.49
CA CYS A 49 29.83 11.31 6.64
C CYS A 49 30.25 11.64 8.08
N VAL A 50 31.28 10.96 8.56
CA VAL A 50 31.92 11.12 9.87
C VAL A 50 33.43 11.18 9.71
N GLU A 51 34.12 11.70 10.72
CA GLU A 51 35.56 11.77 10.80
C GLU A 51 36.09 10.63 11.67
N LEU A 52 37.12 9.94 11.19
CA LEU A 52 37.89 9.02 12.01
C LEU A 52 39.13 9.73 12.53
N VAL A 53 39.36 9.69 13.84
CA VAL A 53 40.55 10.28 14.46
C VAL A 53 41.79 9.58 13.91
N GLY A 54 42.77 10.37 13.46
CA GLY A 54 43.99 9.86 12.84
C GLY A 54 43.89 9.58 11.35
N HIS A 55 42.74 9.85 10.69
CA HIS A 55 42.54 9.68 9.26
C HIS A 55 42.20 11.00 8.56
N ASP A 56 42.75 11.22 7.38
CA ASP A 56 42.49 12.45 6.60
C ASP A 56 41.15 12.45 5.87
N ARG A 57 40.58 11.27 5.59
CA ARG A 57 39.35 11.11 4.81
C ARG A 57 38.13 10.97 5.71
N LEU A 58 37.04 11.64 5.32
CA LEU A 58 35.72 11.37 5.87
C LEU A 58 35.15 10.11 5.26
N ILE A 59 34.50 9.30 6.07
CA ILE A 59 33.80 8.07 5.62
C ILE A 59 32.30 8.17 5.89
N PRO A 60 31.44 7.51 5.11
CA PRO A 60 30.02 7.44 5.40
C PRO A 60 29.74 6.43 6.51
N ALA A 61 28.92 6.82 7.49
CA ALA A 61 28.63 5.97 8.64
C ALA A 61 27.66 4.81 8.32
N CYS A 62 26.85 4.94 7.24
CA CYS A 62 25.78 4.00 6.93
C CYS A 62 26.25 2.68 6.27
N ASP A 63 27.47 2.64 5.71
CA ASP A 63 28.03 1.46 5.03
C ASP A 63 29.40 1.02 5.56
N ASN A 64 29.97 1.76 6.54
CA ASN A 64 31.22 1.40 7.17
C ASN A 64 30.98 0.73 8.51
N VAL A 65 31.60 -0.46 8.68
CA VAL A 65 31.51 -1.28 9.89
C VAL A 65 32.50 -0.77 10.94
N VAL A 66 32.11 -0.90 12.20
CA VAL A 66 32.98 -0.53 13.32
C VAL A 66 34.19 -1.47 13.46
N ALA A 67 35.30 -0.95 13.97
CA ALA A 67 36.50 -1.71 14.29
C ALA A 67 36.96 -1.42 15.73
N GLU A 68 37.71 -2.37 16.32
CA GLU A 68 38.22 -2.25 17.69
C GLU A 68 39.12 -1.02 17.86
N GLY A 69 38.88 -0.24 18.90
CA GLY A 69 39.63 0.97 19.20
C GLY A 69 39.35 2.18 18.28
N MET A 70 38.35 2.09 17.36
CA MET A 70 37.98 3.18 16.47
C MET A 70 37.51 4.40 17.27
N GLU A 71 37.97 5.59 16.89
CA GLU A 71 37.48 6.86 17.44
C GLU A 71 36.81 7.68 16.34
N VAL A 72 35.50 7.94 16.52
CA VAL A 72 34.62 8.57 15.51
C VAL A 72 34.17 9.93 16.03
N LEU A 73 34.26 10.97 15.20
CA LEU A 73 33.67 12.28 15.45
C LEU A 73 32.52 12.50 14.48
N THR A 74 31.30 12.63 15.02
CA THR A 74 30.09 12.75 14.21
C THR A 74 29.76 14.18 13.81
N ASN A 75 30.34 15.17 14.48
CA ASN A 75 30.01 16.59 14.28
C ASN A 75 31.20 17.54 14.39
N SER A 76 32.37 17.15 13.86
CA SER A 76 33.54 18.06 13.76
C SER A 76 33.31 19.18 12.74
N HIS A 77 34.15 20.21 12.75
CA HIS A 77 34.11 21.28 11.76
C HIS A 77 34.21 20.71 10.33
N LYS A 78 35.13 19.78 10.09
CA LYS A 78 35.34 19.10 8.80
C LYS A 78 34.09 18.34 8.33
N VAL A 79 33.41 17.64 9.25
CA VAL A 79 32.15 16.91 8.99
C VAL A 79 31.02 17.88 8.61
N ARG A 80 30.85 18.98 9.38
CA ARG A 80 29.80 19.98 9.09
C ARG A 80 29.97 20.61 7.72
N GLU A 81 31.18 21.01 7.37
CA GLU A 81 31.47 21.62 6.05
C GLU A 81 31.27 20.62 4.89
N ALA A 82 31.65 19.36 5.07
CA ALA A 82 31.42 18.32 4.08
C ALA A 82 29.92 18.06 3.85
N ARG A 83 29.12 17.94 4.92
CA ARG A 83 27.67 17.79 4.84
C ARG A 83 26.99 18.98 4.14
N ARG A 84 27.39 20.20 4.49
CA ARG A 84 26.89 21.42 3.84
C ARG A 84 27.21 21.43 2.35
N SER A 85 28.42 21.02 1.96
CA SER A 85 28.84 20.97 0.56
C SER A 85 28.06 19.89 -0.21
N ASN A 86 27.89 18.70 0.35
CA ASN A 86 27.06 17.65 -0.25
C ASN A 86 25.61 18.09 -0.41
N LEU A 87 25.05 18.77 0.61
CA LEU A 87 23.68 19.28 0.54
C LEU A 87 23.52 20.37 -0.53
N ARG A 88 24.50 21.29 -0.70
CA ARG A 88 24.53 22.27 -1.79
C ARG A 88 24.51 21.60 -3.17
N LEU A 89 25.30 20.53 -3.34
CA LEU A 89 25.31 19.76 -4.59
C LEU A 89 23.94 19.12 -4.87
N LEU A 90 23.33 18.48 -3.88
CA LEU A 90 21.97 17.90 -4.02
C LEU A 90 20.93 18.98 -4.40
N LEU A 91 20.95 20.11 -3.71
CA LEU A 91 20.03 21.23 -3.96
C LEU A 91 20.25 21.87 -5.34
N SER A 92 21.45 21.80 -5.94
CA SER A 92 21.71 22.33 -7.28
C SER A 92 21.03 21.53 -8.40
N HIS A 93 20.71 20.28 -8.16
CA HIS A 93 19.99 19.40 -9.10
C HIS A 93 18.51 19.22 -8.74
N HIS A 94 18.06 19.84 -7.65
CA HIS A 94 16.69 19.68 -7.16
C HIS A 94 15.85 20.92 -7.44
N ASP A 95 14.62 20.71 -7.94
CA ASP A 95 13.61 21.76 -8.00
C ASP A 95 13.10 22.07 -6.60
N VAL A 96 13.44 23.26 -6.10
CA VAL A 96 13.11 23.74 -4.75
C VAL A 96 11.76 24.47 -4.68
N SER A 97 10.86 24.26 -5.63
CA SER A 97 9.50 24.81 -5.62
C SER A 97 8.64 24.11 -4.55
N CYS A 98 9.05 24.23 -3.29
CA CYS A 98 8.45 23.50 -2.16
C CYS A 98 6.98 23.83 -1.95
N THR A 99 6.54 25.05 -2.25
CA THR A 99 5.14 25.47 -2.11
C THR A 99 4.17 24.67 -2.98
N ASN A 100 4.64 24.17 -4.13
CA ASN A 100 3.86 23.35 -5.06
C ASN A 100 4.19 21.86 -4.97
N CYS A 101 4.92 21.45 -3.94
CA CYS A 101 5.40 20.07 -3.79
C CYS A 101 4.46 19.26 -2.91
N THR A 102 4.10 18.06 -3.33
CA THR A 102 3.25 17.12 -2.55
C THR A 102 3.89 16.70 -1.23
N ARG A 103 5.22 16.77 -1.12
CA ARG A 103 5.99 16.46 0.11
C ARG A 103 6.34 17.71 0.94
N SER A 104 5.76 18.88 0.64
CA SER A 104 6.02 20.10 1.45
C SER A 104 5.62 19.87 2.91
N GLY A 105 6.54 20.18 3.83
CA GLY A 105 6.38 19.96 5.26
C GLY A 105 6.53 18.48 5.71
N ASN A 106 6.81 17.57 4.76
CA ASN A 106 7.11 16.16 5.02
C ASN A 106 8.17 15.65 4.02
N CYS A 107 9.34 16.29 3.99
CA CYS A 107 10.41 16.01 3.05
C CYS A 107 11.75 16.03 3.78
N THR A 108 12.47 14.91 3.78
CA THR A 108 13.76 14.76 4.46
C THR A 108 14.80 15.75 3.92
N LEU A 109 14.81 16.02 2.60
CA LEU A 109 15.70 17.03 2.03
C LEU A 109 15.38 18.44 2.54
N GLN A 110 14.10 18.79 2.70
CA GLN A 110 13.66 20.08 3.23
C GLN A 110 14.06 20.23 4.70
N SER A 111 13.87 19.18 5.52
CA SER A 111 14.30 19.17 6.92
C SER A 111 15.82 19.37 7.03
N LEU A 112 16.61 18.58 6.30
CA LEU A 112 18.07 18.72 6.27
C LEU A 112 18.52 20.13 5.82
N ALA A 113 17.84 20.71 4.82
CA ALA A 113 18.17 22.07 4.37
C ALA A 113 17.91 23.11 5.47
N ASN A 114 16.86 22.93 6.26
CA ASN A 114 16.56 23.79 7.42
C ASN A 114 17.57 23.58 8.55
N ASP A 115 17.87 22.33 8.93
CA ASP A 115 18.78 21.97 10.02
C ASP A 115 20.21 22.50 9.77
N PHE A 116 20.67 22.44 8.52
CA PHE A 116 21.97 22.97 8.10
C PHE A 116 21.92 24.47 7.72
N ASN A 117 20.80 25.15 7.94
CA ASN A 117 20.60 26.58 7.62
C ASN A 117 21.00 26.93 6.17
N MET A 118 20.54 26.13 5.22
CA MET A 118 20.82 26.34 3.78
C MET A 118 19.89 27.40 3.23
N ARG A 119 20.37 28.64 3.08
CA ARG A 119 19.60 29.83 2.61
C ARG A 119 19.88 30.17 1.15
N GLY A 120 19.79 29.20 0.27
CA GLY A 120 20.08 29.33 -1.15
C GLY A 120 21.18 28.39 -1.60
N THR A 121 21.34 28.28 -2.90
CA THR A 121 22.42 27.48 -3.51
C THR A 121 23.42 28.40 -4.16
N HIS A 122 24.71 28.16 -3.90
CA HIS A 122 25.79 28.90 -4.57
C HIS A 122 26.12 28.30 -5.95
N TYR A 123 25.50 27.19 -6.33
CA TYR A 123 25.70 26.53 -7.61
C TYR A 123 24.54 26.81 -8.57
N PRO A 124 24.81 26.95 -9.88
CA PRO A 124 23.76 27.08 -10.89
C PRO A 124 22.83 25.86 -10.86
N LYS A 125 21.52 26.10 -11.02
CA LYS A 125 20.54 25.02 -11.17
C LYS A 125 20.73 24.27 -12.47
N LYS A 126 20.71 22.93 -12.41
CA LYS A 126 20.72 22.04 -13.57
C LYS A 126 19.40 21.26 -13.60
N LEU A 127 18.34 21.94 -14.01
CA LEU A 127 17.03 21.31 -14.15
C LEU A 127 16.82 20.84 -15.60
N LEU A 128 16.20 19.68 -15.74
CA LEU A 128 15.81 19.15 -17.04
C LEU A 128 14.51 19.83 -17.52
N ILE A 129 14.40 20.02 -18.83
CA ILE A 129 13.13 20.40 -19.46
C ILE A 129 12.39 19.09 -19.74
N ASP A 130 11.63 18.62 -18.75
CA ASP A 130 10.91 17.38 -18.82
C ASP A 130 9.47 17.58 -18.33
N LYS A 131 8.50 16.96 -19.02
CA LYS A 131 7.11 16.90 -18.59
C LYS A 131 6.83 15.53 -18.03
N ALA A 132 6.38 15.49 -16.78
CA ALA A 132 5.96 14.24 -16.17
C ALA A 132 4.83 13.57 -16.97
N ASP A 133 4.95 12.26 -17.20
CA ASP A 133 3.86 11.46 -17.78
C ASP A 133 2.79 11.22 -16.71
N ILE A 134 1.62 11.84 -16.89
CA ILE A 134 0.47 11.74 -15.98
C ILE A 134 -0.53 10.64 -16.40
N THR A 135 -0.23 9.86 -17.43
CA THR A 135 -1.16 8.82 -17.93
C THR A 135 -1.22 7.57 -17.07
N ALA A 136 -0.22 7.36 -16.21
CA ALA A 136 -0.16 6.25 -15.26
C ALA A 136 -0.59 6.70 -13.85
N PRO A 137 -1.04 5.77 -12.99
CA PRO A 137 -1.33 6.06 -11.57
C PRO A 137 -0.12 6.54 -10.77
N LEU A 138 1.09 6.26 -11.23
CA LEU A 138 2.36 6.61 -10.62
C LEU A 138 3.10 7.58 -11.55
N ILE A 139 3.55 8.71 -11.00
CA ILE A 139 4.19 9.81 -11.74
C ILE A 139 5.63 9.95 -11.29
N ARG A 140 6.53 10.18 -12.26
CA ARG A 140 7.93 10.48 -12.06
C ARG A 140 8.24 11.95 -12.38
N GLU A 141 8.86 12.68 -11.43
CA GLU A 141 9.35 14.04 -11.58
C GLU A 141 10.87 14.06 -11.41
N ASN A 142 11.61 14.02 -12.52
CA ASN A 142 13.07 13.87 -12.52
C ASN A 142 13.78 15.04 -11.80
N ASN A 143 13.28 16.25 -11.90
CA ASN A 143 13.88 17.42 -11.25
C ASN A 143 13.74 17.42 -9.70
N LYS A 144 12.95 16.52 -9.12
CA LYS A 144 12.86 16.32 -7.68
C LYS A 144 13.70 15.14 -7.17
N CYS A 145 14.41 14.44 -8.07
CA CYS A 145 15.23 13.30 -7.74
C CYS A 145 16.58 13.74 -7.13
N VAL A 146 16.95 13.15 -6.00
CA VAL A 146 18.24 13.32 -5.35
C VAL A 146 19.19 12.13 -5.56
N MET A 147 18.85 11.23 -6.47
CA MET A 147 19.64 10.06 -6.84
C MET A 147 20.04 9.19 -5.64
N CYS A 148 19.13 9.03 -4.69
CA CYS A 148 19.36 8.23 -3.48
C CYS A 148 19.28 6.71 -3.72
N MET A 149 18.79 6.27 -4.88
CA MET A 149 18.60 4.88 -5.31
C MET A 149 17.59 4.05 -4.50
N ARG A 150 16.87 4.62 -3.51
CA ARG A 150 15.91 3.87 -2.69
C ARG A 150 14.83 3.19 -3.53
N CYS A 151 14.29 3.87 -4.57
CA CYS A 151 13.27 3.31 -5.45
C CYS A 151 13.77 2.12 -6.28
N ILE A 152 15.03 2.11 -6.70
CA ILE A 152 15.66 0.97 -7.37
C ILE A 152 15.72 -0.20 -6.40
N GLN A 153 16.32 0.01 -5.22
CA GLN A 153 16.58 -1.06 -4.26
C GLN A 153 15.28 -1.67 -3.68
N ILE A 154 14.26 -0.86 -3.39
CA ILE A 154 12.97 -1.38 -2.92
C ILE A 154 12.27 -2.20 -4.02
N CYS A 155 12.33 -1.73 -5.27
CA CYS A 155 11.72 -2.42 -6.40
C CYS A 155 12.46 -3.72 -6.75
N GLU A 156 13.79 -3.75 -6.58
CA GLU A 156 14.64 -4.91 -6.85
C GLU A 156 14.60 -5.93 -5.71
N LYS A 157 14.91 -5.50 -4.47
CA LYS A 157 15.13 -6.43 -3.35
C LYS A 157 13.85 -6.88 -2.67
N VAL A 158 12.85 -5.98 -2.54
CA VAL A 158 11.61 -6.27 -1.81
C VAL A 158 10.50 -6.69 -2.76
N GLN A 159 10.29 -5.94 -3.84
CA GLN A 159 9.21 -6.21 -4.78
C GLN A 159 9.63 -7.12 -5.97
N THR A 160 10.91 -7.21 -6.25
CA THR A 160 11.47 -8.08 -7.32
C THR A 160 10.89 -7.83 -8.72
N VAL A 161 10.45 -6.58 -9.00
CA VAL A 161 9.84 -6.20 -10.30
C VAL A 161 10.82 -5.46 -11.21
N ASN A 162 11.81 -4.77 -10.66
CA ASN A 162 12.91 -4.11 -11.38
C ASN A 162 12.48 -3.07 -12.42
N ILE A 163 11.56 -2.17 -12.04
CA ILE A 163 11.06 -1.13 -12.93
C ILE A 163 12.07 0.02 -13.07
N TRP A 164 12.75 0.39 -11.97
CA TRP A 164 13.64 1.54 -11.91
C TRP A 164 15.09 1.15 -12.18
N ASP A 165 15.82 2.02 -12.87
CA ASP A 165 17.23 1.82 -13.20
C ASP A 165 18.00 3.14 -13.20
N LEU A 166 19.32 3.07 -13.19
CA LEU A 166 20.21 4.19 -13.39
C LEU A 166 20.54 4.33 -14.87
N LEU A 167 20.00 5.35 -15.51
CA LEU A 167 20.22 5.63 -16.94
C LEU A 167 21.30 6.70 -17.13
N GLY A 168 22.02 6.62 -18.24
CA GLY A 168 23.06 7.57 -18.59
C GLY A 168 24.34 7.42 -17.75
N THR A 169 25.29 8.34 -17.96
CA THR A 169 26.59 8.35 -17.28
C THR A 169 27.04 9.78 -16.95
N GLY A 170 27.87 9.91 -15.92
CA GLY A 170 28.43 11.18 -15.49
C GLY A 170 27.35 12.20 -15.12
N SER A 171 27.43 13.43 -15.63
CA SER A 171 26.48 14.50 -15.34
C SER A 171 25.08 14.31 -15.99
N ARG A 172 24.92 13.28 -16.81
CA ARG A 172 23.64 12.90 -17.44
C ARG A 172 23.00 11.68 -16.74
N ALA A 173 23.63 11.16 -15.70
CA ALA A 173 23.05 10.06 -14.94
C ALA A 173 21.74 10.50 -14.29
N MET A 174 20.71 9.65 -14.40
CA MET A 174 19.38 9.86 -13.79
C MET A 174 18.79 8.51 -13.40
N VAL A 175 17.94 8.52 -12.38
CA VAL A 175 17.10 7.36 -12.07
C VAL A 175 15.81 7.49 -12.85
N ASP A 176 15.51 6.53 -13.70
CA ASP A 176 14.27 6.49 -14.47
C ASP A 176 13.84 5.06 -14.76
N VAL A 177 12.79 4.90 -15.55
CA VAL A 177 12.26 3.58 -15.92
C VAL A 177 13.28 2.81 -16.77
N SER A 178 13.57 1.57 -16.39
CA SER A 178 14.49 0.70 -17.10
C SER A 178 14.23 0.68 -18.62
N ARG A 179 15.29 0.74 -19.41
CA ARG A 179 15.27 0.82 -20.88
C ARG A 179 14.59 2.08 -21.44
N ASN A 180 14.48 3.15 -20.64
CA ASN A 180 13.86 4.43 -21.04
C ASN A 180 12.41 4.27 -21.57
N ARG A 181 11.63 3.38 -20.96
CA ARG A 181 10.22 3.14 -21.28
C ARG A 181 9.31 4.10 -20.50
N ARG A 182 8.06 4.24 -20.93
CA ARG A 182 7.04 4.87 -20.09
C ARG A 182 6.56 3.86 -19.04
N ILE A 183 6.21 4.31 -17.85
CA ILE A 183 5.75 3.44 -16.75
C ILE A 183 4.57 2.56 -17.16
N LYS A 184 3.62 3.11 -17.92
CA LYS A 184 2.44 2.38 -18.38
C LYS A 184 2.75 1.23 -19.35
N ASP A 185 3.91 1.28 -20.00
CA ASP A 185 4.34 0.27 -20.97
C ASP A 185 5.27 -0.77 -20.30
N THR A 186 5.26 -0.85 -18.96
CA THR A 186 6.07 -1.77 -18.17
C THR A 186 5.24 -2.74 -17.36
N GLU A 187 5.92 -3.72 -16.80
CA GLU A 187 5.36 -4.70 -15.88
C GLU A 187 5.11 -4.14 -14.47
N CYS A 188 5.06 -2.82 -14.33
CA CYS A 188 4.83 -2.15 -13.05
C CYS A 188 3.51 -2.60 -12.43
N THR A 189 3.57 -3.03 -11.18
CA THR A 189 2.41 -3.45 -10.39
C THR A 189 1.68 -2.28 -9.72
N TYR A 190 2.22 -1.07 -9.85
CA TYR A 190 1.74 0.14 -9.19
C TYR A 190 1.59 0.00 -7.66
N CYS A 191 2.35 -0.89 -7.02
CA CYS A 191 2.30 -1.12 -5.58
C CYS A 191 2.61 0.15 -4.74
N GLY A 192 3.27 1.16 -5.31
CA GLY A 192 3.57 2.44 -4.65
C GLY A 192 4.72 2.39 -3.63
N GLN A 193 5.40 1.26 -3.44
CA GLN A 193 6.50 1.15 -2.47
C GLN A 193 7.68 2.07 -2.80
N CYS A 194 7.89 2.39 -4.06
CA CYS A 194 8.86 3.41 -4.48
C CYS A 194 8.44 4.84 -4.08
N ILE A 195 7.14 5.12 -3.90
CA ILE A 195 6.62 6.40 -3.41
C ILE A 195 6.89 6.54 -1.92
N THR A 196 6.52 5.53 -1.12
CA THR A 196 6.66 5.55 0.35
C THR A 196 8.12 5.68 0.77
N HIS A 197 9.04 5.13 0.00
CA HIS A 197 10.48 5.17 0.29
C HIS A 197 11.23 6.34 -0.37
N CYS A 198 10.56 7.16 -1.21
CA CYS A 198 11.20 8.34 -1.80
C CYS A 198 11.35 9.45 -0.74
N PRO A 199 12.58 9.94 -0.43
CA PRO A 199 12.78 10.99 0.58
C PRO A 199 12.33 12.37 0.11
N THR A 200 11.98 12.48 -1.17
CA THR A 200 11.47 13.69 -1.82
C THR A 200 10.18 13.37 -2.57
N ALA A 201 9.70 14.25 -3.43
CA ALA A 201 8.53 14.02 -4.27
C ALA A 201 8.89 13.59 -5.71
N ALA A 202 10.05 12.95 -5.92
CA ALA A 202 10.45 12.53 -7.25
C ALA A 202 9.57 11.42 -7.83
N ILE A 203 8.93 10.64 -6.98
CA ILE A 203 7.90 9.67 -7.35
C ILE A 203 6.69 9.93 -6.46
N ARG A 204 5.52 10.03 -7.08
CA ARG A 204 4.25 10.26 -6.40
C ARG A 204 3.10 9.57 -7.12
N GLU A 205 1.96 9.47 -6.48
CA GLU A 205 0.71 9.12 -7.13
C GLU A 205 0.22 10.23 -8.06
N ARG A 206 -0.61 9.87 -9.03
CA ARG A 206 -1.39 10.83 -9.82
C ARG A 206 -2.41 11.48 -8.89
N ASP A 207 -2.52 12.79 -8.94
CA ASP A 207 -3.53 13.54 -8.20
C ASP A 207 -4.86 13.50 -8.95
N ASP A 208 -5.84 12.82 -8.36
CA ASP A 208 -7.20 12.70 -8.89
C ASP A 208 -8.21 13.51 -8.06
N THR A 209 -7.77 14.35 -7.11
CA THR A 209 -8.66 15.15 -6.24
C THR A 209 -9.51 16.14 -7.01
N GLY A 210 -8.98 16.71 -8.11
CA GLY A 210 -9.75 17.61 -8.98
C GLY A 210 -11.00 16.95 -9.55
N ARG A 211 -10.90 15.68 -9.99
CA ARG A 211 -12.06 14.92 -10.50
C ARG A 211 -13.13 14.71 -9.43
N VAL A 212 -12.72 14.57 -8.17
CA VAL A 212 -13.65 14.43 -7.04
C VAL A 212 -14.37 15.75 -6.79
N TYR A 213 -13.66 16.87 -6.78
CA TYR A 213 -14.28 18.20 -6.62
C TYR A 213 -15.24 18.52 -7.77
N ASP A 214 -14.85 18.24 -9.02
CA ASP A 214 -15.71 18.45 -10.19
C ASP A 214 -17.03 17.66 -10.05
N ALA A 215 -16.99 16.44 -9.50
CA ALA A 215 -18.19 15.64 -9.28
C ALA A 215 -19.05 16.14 -8.10
N ILE A 216 -18.41 16.59 -7.01
CA ILE A 216 -19.13 17.16 -5.85
C ILE A 216 -19.86 18.48 -6.24
N ASP A 217 -19.26 19.26 -7.13
CA ASP A 217 -19.80 20.55 -7.55
C ASP A 217 -20.88 20.42 -8.67
N ASP A 218 -21.06 19.22 -9.25
CA ASP A 218 -22.09 18.97 -10.30
C ASP A 218 -23.42 18.54 -9.70
N GLU A 219 -24.41 19.44 -9.66
CA GLU A 219 -25.75 19.17 -9.14
C GLU A 219 -26.52 18.04 -9.86
N ASN A 220 -26.06 17.55 -11.02
CA ASN A 220 -26.68 16.47 -11.77
C ASN A 220 -26.12 15.09 -11.39
N ILE A 221 -25.08 15.05 -10.60
CA ILE A 221 -24.35 13.84 -10.18
C ILE A 221 -24.68 13.56 -8.71
N VAL A 222 -24.84 12.30 -8.37
CA VAL A 222 -24.90 11.81 -6.98
C VAL A 222 -23.54 11.21 -6.63
N THR A 223 -22.87 11.84 -5.71
CA THR A 223 -21.54 11.41 -5.26
C THR A 223 -21.62 10.38 -4.14
N VAL A 224 -21.05 9.22 -4.37
CA VAL A 224 -21.00 8.12 -3.42
C VAL A 224 -19.54 7.82 -3.09
N VAL A 225 -19.17 7.89 -1.80
CA VAL A 225 -17.81 7.57 -1.38
C VAL A 225 -17.78 6.32 -0.50
N GLN A 226 -16.78 5.46 -0.77
CA GLN A 226 -16.45 4.30 0.06
C GLN A 226 -15.04 4.42 0.63
N VAL A 227 -14.82 3.85 1.83
CA VAL A 227 -13.52 3.92 2.51
C VAL A 227 -13.00 2.54 2.86
N ALA A 228 -11.78 2.22 2.41
CA ALA A 228 -11.14 0.93 2.66
C ALA A 228 -10.81 0.70 4.15
N PRO A 229 -10.81 -0.58 4.60
CA PRO A 229 -10.51 -0.95 5.98
C PRO A 229 -9.23 -0.34 6.55
N ALA A 230 -8.11 -0.38 5.81
CA ALA A 230 -6.81 0.10 6.28
C ALA A 230 -6.69 1.64 6.36
N VAL A 231 -7.59 2.39 5.73
CA VAL A 231 -7.57 3.87 5.81
C VAL A 231 -7.84 4.33 7.24
N ARG A 232 -8.76 3.64 7.96
CA ARG A 232 -9.13 3.97 9.36
C ARG A 232 -7.97 3.92 10.34
N ALA A 233 -6.91 3.15 10.04
CA ALA A 233 -5.72 3.09 10.88
C ALA A 233 -4.76 4.27 10.70
N ALA A 234 -4.93 5.10 9.64
CA ALA A 234 -3.89 6.06 9.24
C ALA A 234 -4.41 7.44 8.82
N TRP A 235 -5.71 7.64 8.62
CA TRP A 235 -6.28 8.86 8.03
C TRP A 235 -5.99 10.14 8.82
N ALA A 236 -5.79 10.04 10.14
CA ALA A 236 -5.54 11.19 11.01
C ALA A 236 -4.10 11.25 11.55
N GLU A 237 -3.19 10.37 11.13
CA GLU A 237 -1.78 10.38 11.55
C GLU A 237 -1.10 11.73 11.32
N ARG A 238 -1.41 12.40 10.20
CA ARG A 238 -0.85 13.71 9.88
C ARG A 238 -1.26 14.80 10.87
N TYR A 239 -2.32 14.61 11.61
CA TYR A 239 -2.80 15.53 12.65
C TYR A 239 -2.28 15.15 14.03
N GLY A 240 -1.45 14.11 14.13
CA GLY A 240 -0.91 13.60 15.40
C GLY A 240 -1.96 12.95 16.28
N LEU A 241 -3.07 12.48 15.69
CA LEU A 241 -4.16 11.82 16.40
C LEU A 241 -3.99 10.31 16.33
N ASP A 242 -4.21 9.64 17.46
CA ASP A 242 -4.24 8.18 17.50
C ASP A 242 -5.54 7.62 16.90
N ALA A 243 -5.53 6.33 16.57
CA ALA A 243 -6.67 5.67 15.95
C ALA A 243 -7.86 5.48 16.92
N GLU A 244 -7.67 5.60 18.22
CA GLU A 244 -8.74 5.50 19.21
C GLU A 244 -9.59 6.79 19.23
N PHE A 245 -8.95 7.93 19.02
CA PHE A 245 -9.65 9.20 18.83
C PHE A 245 -10.16 9.36 17.38
N ALA A 246 -9.34 9.00 16.39
CA ALA A 246 -9.65 9.12 14.97
C ALA A 246 -10.52 7.94 14.48
N THR A 247 -11.70 7.81 15.03
CA THR A 247 -12.60 6.69 14.73
C THR A 247 -13.10 6.69 13.28
N PRO A 248 -13.57 5.56 12.75
CA PRO A 248 -14.24 5.49 11.45
C PRO A 248 -15.48 6.43 11.36
N ARG A 249 -16.20 6.61 12.45
CA ARG A 249 -17.37 7.50 12.51
C ARG A 249 -17.01 8.98 12.37
N ARG A 250 -15.86 9.42 12.92
CA ARG A 250 -15.32 10.77 12.66
C ARG A 250 -14.86 10.94 11.21
N MET A 251 -14.34 9.88 10.62
CA MET A 251 -13.97 9.89 9.21
C MET A 251 -15.20 10.03 8.31
N ALA A 252 -16.31 9.35 8.62
CA ALA A 252 -17.59 9.54 7.92
C ALA A 252 -18.07 11.00 7.98
N ALA A 253 -18.00 11.62 9.17
CA ALA A 253 -18.32 13.05 9.33
C ALA A 253 -17.39 13.96 8.51
N ALA A 254 -16.09 13.62 8.38
CA ALA A 254 -15.16 14.37 7.53
C ALA A 254 -15.58 14.35 6.06
N LEU A 255 -15.95 13.19 5.54
CA LEU A 255 -16.36 12.99 4.16
C LEU A 255 -17.68 13.72 3.85
N ARG A 256 -18.69 13.68 4.75
CA ARG A 256 -19.92 14.48 4.60
C ARG A 256 -19.62 15.97 4.57
N ARG A 257 -18.71 16.46 5.41
CA ARG A 257 -18.29 17.87 5.37
C ARG A 257 -17.53 18.27 4.10
N MET A 258 -17.00 17.32 3.36
CA MET A 258 -16.40 17.58 2.03
C MET A 258 -17.46 17.75 0.95
N GLY A 259 -18.72 17.35 1.21
CA GLY A 259 -19.82 17.52 0.27
C GLY A 259 -20.27 16.23 -0.43
N PHE A 260 -19.81 15.05 -0.02
CA PHE A 260 -20.34 13.79 -0.55
C PHE A 260 -21.80 13.58 -0.15
N ASP A 261 -22.62 13.14 -1.10
CA ASP A 261 -24.04 12.86 -0.87
C ASP A 261 -24.26 11.62 -0.01
N TYR A 262 -23.49 10.56 -0.26
CA TYR A 262 -23.52 9.31 0.50
C TYR A 262 -22.13 8.83 0.88
N VAL A 263 -21.99 8.40 2.12
CA VAL A 263 -20.73 7.95 2.71
C VAL A 263 -20.88 6.53 3.25
N PHE A 264 -20.19 5.58 2.61
CA PHE A 264 -20.26 4.16 2.91
C PHE A 264 -18.92 3.57 3.33
N ASP A 265 -18.99 2.35 3.84
CA ASP A 265 -17.82 1.58 4.26
C ASP A 265 -17.54 0.43 3.29
N THR A 266 -16.31 0.33 2.78
CA THR A 266 -15.87 -0.82 1.97
C THR A 266 -15.88 -2.13 2.78
N ASP A 267 -15.97 -2.07 4.12
CA ASP A 267 -16.12 -3.25 4.96
C ASP A 267 -17.38 -4.05 4.60
N PHE A 268 -18.47 -3.39 4.20
CA PHE A 268 -19.65 -4.05 3.66
C PHE A 268 -19.33 -4.99 2.50
N THR A 269 -18.57 -4.50 1.52
CA THR A 269 -18.21 -5.33 0.36
C THR A 269 -16.99 -6.22 0.61
N ALA A 270 -16.20 -5.97 1.64
CA ALA A 270 -15.23 -6.96 2.11
C ALA A 270 -15.95 -8.22 2.65
N ASP A 271 -17.02 -8.05 3.42
CA ASP A 271 -17.87 -9.16 3.84
C ASP A 271 -18.55 -9.86 2.65
N LEU A 272 -19.05 -9.07 1.67
CA LEU A 272 -19.61 -9.61 0.45
C LEU A 272 -18.57 -10.42 -0.36
N THR A 273 -17.32 -9.92 -0.44
CA THR A 273 -16.23 -10.65 -1.10
C THR A 273 -15.96 -12.00 -0.41
N ILE A 274 -15.99 -12.06 0.92
CA ILE A 274 -15.85 -13.33 1.64
C ILE A 274 -16.97 -14.30 1.30
N MET A 275 -18.20 -13.83 1.14
CA MET A 275 -19.32 -14.70 0.76
C MET A 275 -19.13 -15.27 -0.65
N GLU A 276 -18.67 -14.47 -1.62
CA GLU A 276 -18.43 -14.91 -2.99
C GLU A 276 -17.15 -15.75 -3.10
N GLU A 277 -16.00 -15.24 -2.64
CA GLU A 277 -14.69 -15.93 -2.74
C GLU A 277 -14.65 -17.18 -1.87
N GLY A 278 -15.26 -17.15 -0.67
CA GLY A 278 -15.40 -18.32 0.20
C GLY A 278 -16.28 -19.41 -0.41
N SER A 279 -17.39 -19.03 -1.04
CA SER A 279 -18.25 -19.97 -1.76
C SER A 279 -17.55 -20.55 -2.99
N GLU A 280 -16.81 -19.73 -3.76
CA GLU A 280 -15.97 -20.19 -4.86
C GLU A 280 -14.90 -21.18 -4.40
N PHE A 281 -14.24 -20.89 -3.27
CA PHE A 281 -13.25 -21.81 -2.69
C PHE A 281 -13.88 -23.15 -2.31
N ILE A 282 -15.04 -23.17 -1.66
CA ILE A 282 -15.75 -24.39 -1.28
C ILE A 282 -16.18 -25.19 -2.52
N GLU A 283 -16.70 -24.51 -3.54
CA GLU A 283 -17.08 -25.15 -4.80
C GLU A 283 -15.87 -25.80 -5.48
N ARG A 284 -14.76 -25.06 -5.64
CA ARG A 284 -13.50 -25.59 -6.20
C ARG A 284 -12.93 -26.72 -5.34
N PHE A 285 -12.98 -26.60 -4.01
CA PHE A 285 -12.46 -27.60 -3.08
C PHE A 285 -13.26 -28.90 -3.11
N THR A 286 -14.58 -28.83 -3.34
CA THR A 286 -15.44 -29.99 -3.48
C THR A 286 -15.18 -30.72 -4.82
N HIS A 287 -14.77 -29.99 -5.87
CA HIS A 287 -14.49 -30.51 -7.20
C HIS A 287 -12.99 -30.42 -7.54
N LYS A 288 -12.10 -30.80 -6.62
CA LYS A 288 -10.64 -30.61 -6.72
C LYS A 288 -10.02 -31.02 -8.04
N ASP A 289 -10.48 -32.10 -8.65
CA ASP A 289 -9.95 -32.65 -9.91
C ASP A 289 -10.26 -31.80 -11.15
N GLN A 290 -11.20 -30.85 -11.04
CA GLN A 290 -11.62 -29.99 -12.14
C GLN A 290 -10.91 -28.62 -12.13
N HIS A 291 -10.18 -28.30 -11.08
CA HIS A 291 -9.57 -26.99 -10.87
C HIS A 291 -8.05 -27.05 -10.71
N LYS A 292 -7.40 -25.93 -11.00
CA LYS A 292 -5.95 -25.74 -10.75
C LYS A 292 -5.73 -25.25 -9.32
N TRP A 293 -4.68 -25.75 -8.70
CA TRP A 293 -4.33 -25.47 -7.30
C TRP A 293 -2.94 -24.85 -7.16
N PRO A 294 -2.69 -24.01 -6.12
CA PRO A 294 -3.69 -23.49 -5.18
C PRO A 294 -4.64 -22.47 -5.80
N MET A 295 -5.78 -22.19 -5.16
CA MET A 295 -6.57 -20.99 -5.42
C MET A 295 -5.88 -19.79 -4.77
N PHE A 296 -5.69 -18.70 -5.52
CA PHE A 296 -5.15 -17.43 -5.00
C PHE A 296 -6.26 -16.40 -4.83
N THR A 297 -6.17 -15.60 -3.75
CA THR A 297 -7.02 -14.40 -3.61
C THR A 297 -6.76 -13.41 -4.74
N SER A 298 -7.76 -12.62 -5.14
CA SER A 298 -7.69 -11.65 -6.26
C SER A 298 -7.93 -10.20 -5.85
N CYS A 299 -8.21 -9.91 -4.59
CA CYS A 299 -8.57 -8.57 -4.11
C CYS A 299 -7.43 -7.53 -4.19
N CYS A 300 -6.16 -7.96 -4.34
CA CYS A 300 -5.00 -7.08 -4.47
C CYS A 300 -4.57 -6.88 -5.94
N PRO A 301 -4.89 -5.75 -6.59
CA PRO A 301 -4.57 -5.55 -8.01
C PRO A 301 -3.06 -5.51 -8.29
N GLY A 302 -2.25 -5.10 -7.32
CA GLY A 302 -0.79 -5.16 -7.46
C GLY A 302 -0.27 -6.60 -7.55
N TRP A 303 -0.89 -7.52 -6.82
CA TRP A 303 -0.62 -8.94 -6.91
C TRP A 303 -1.10 -9.53 -8.25
N VAL A 304 -2.35 -9.25 -8.64
CA VAL A 304 -2.91 -9.74 -9.92
C VAL A 304 -2.04 -9.30 -11.10
N ARG A 305 -1.61 -8.02 -11.13
CA ARG A 305 -0.67 -7.51 -12.14
C ARG A 305 0.68 -8.24 -12.11
N PHE A 306 1.21 -8.54 -10.92
CA PHE A 306 2.45 -9.29 -10.79
C PHE A 306 2.31 -10.71 -11.33
N LEU A 307 1.26 -11.43 -10.95
CA LEU A 307 0.99 -12.79 -11.43
C LEU A 307 0.87 -12.80 -12.96
N LYS A 308 0.02 -11.94 -13.52
CA LYS A 308 -0.19 -11.89 -14.98
C LYS A 308 1.07 -11.52 -15.77
N SER A 309 1.98 -10.71 -15.19
CA SER A 309 3.23 -10.33 -15.88
C SER A 309 4.36 -11.34 -15.71
N GLN A 310 4.43 -12.04 -14.58
CA GLN A 310 5.57 -12.90 -14.23
C GLN A 310 5.26 -14.39 -14.31
N TYR A 311 3.98 -14.77 -14.14
CA TYR A 311 3.47 -16.14 -14.06
C TYR A 311 2.10 -16.27 -14.75
N PRO A 312 1.96 -15.85 -16.04
CA PRO A 312 0.66 -15.83 -16.73
C PRO A 312 -0.03 -17.21 -16.80
N GLU A 313 0.75 -18.29 -16.69
CA GLU A 313 0.23 -19.66 -16.66
C GLU A 313 -0.59 -19.98 -15.40
N LEU A 314 -0.49 -19.13 -14.35
CA LEU A 314 -1.25 -19.27 -13.10
C LEU A 314 -2.49 -18.36 -13.05
N THR A 315 -2.87 -17.70 -14.15
CA THR A 315 -4.04 -16.81 -14.18
C THR A 315 -5.32 -17.52 -13.77
N ASP A 316 -5.50 -18.78 -14.20
CA ASP A 316 -6.68 -19.61 -13.84
C ASP A 316 -6.71 -20.01 -12.36
N ASN A 317 -5.61 -19.83 -11.63
CA ASN A 317 -5.55 -20.09 -10.21
C ASN A 317 -6.10 -18.93 -9.35
N LEU A 318 -6.29 -17.74 -9.95
CA LEU A 318 -6.91 -16.62 -9.25
C LEU A 318 -8.38 -16.89 -8.95
N SER A 319 -8.87 -16.38 -7.82
CA SER A 319 -10.30 -16.22 -7.60
C SER A 319 -10.89 -15.30 -8.67
N THR A 320 -12.08 -15.61 -9.14
CA THR A 320 -12.80 -14.76 -10.10
C THR A 320 -13.52 -13.60 -9.42
N ALA A 321 -13.64 -13.60 -8.09
CA ALA A 321 -14.26 -12.54 -7.32
C ALA A 321 -13.56 -11.20 -7.57
N LYS A 322 -14.32 -10.14 -7.84
CA LYS A 322 -13.83 -8.77 -7.88
C LYS A 322 -13.32 -8.36 -6.51
N SER A 323 -12.47 -7.35 -6.45
CA SER A 323 -12.06 -6.78 -5.17
C SER A 323 -13.25 -6.07 -4.48
N PRO A 324 -13.23 -5.93 -3.13
CA PRO A 324 -14.26 -5.20 -2.40
C PRO A 324 -14.58 -3.82 -2.99
N GLN A 325 -13.55 -3.09 -3.45
CA GLN A 325 -13.71 -1.81 -4.12
C GLN A 325 -14.61 -1.91 -5.35
N GLN A 326 -14.39 -2.88 -6.22
CA GLN A 326 -15.12 -3.03 -7.47
C GLN A 326 -16.52 -3.61 -7.22
N MET A 327 -16.65 -4.54 -6.29
CA MET A 327 -17.96 -5.03 -5.84
C MET A 327 -18.83 -3.89 -5.33
N PHE A 328 -18.23 -2.97 -4.53
CA PHE A 328 -18.96 -1.80 -4.04
C PHE A 328 -19.48 -0.94 -5.19
N GLY A 329 -18.63 -0.62 -6.15
CA GLY A 329 -19.02 0.19 -7.31
C GLY A 329 -20.15 -0.45 -8.11
N ALA A 330 -20.04 -1.76 -8.37
CA ALA A 330 -21.09 -2.50 -9.08
C ALA A 330 -22.43 -2.49 -8.33
N ILE A 331 -22.41 -2.69 -7.00
CA ILE A 331 -23.62 -2.65 -6.17
C ILE A 331 -24.17 -1.22 -6.02
N ALA A 332 -23.32 -0.21 -5.93
CA ALA A 332 -23.75 1.19 -5.88
C ALA A 332 -24.46 1.62 -7.15
N LYS A 333 -23.91 1.24 -8.34
CA LYS A 333 -24.50 1.57 -9.66
C LYS A 333 -25.60 0.60 -10.12
N SER A 334 -25.98 -0.37 -9.30
CA SER A 334 -27.09 -1.28 -9.58
C SER A 334 -28.14 -1.26 -8.46
N TYR A 335 -27.96 -2.06 -7.42
CA TYR A 335 -28.90 -2.18 -6.30
C TYR A 335 -29.21 -0.83 -5.62
N PHE A 336 -28.15 -0.08 -5.27
CA PHE A 336 -28.35 1.19 -4.58
C PHE A 336 -29.00 2.24 -5.48
N ALA A 337 -28.60 2.32 -6.77
CA ALA A 337 -29.24 3.18 -7.77
C ALA A 337 -30.75 2.92 -7.88
N GLU A 338 -31.16 1.66 -7.96
CA GLU A 338 -32.57 1.26 -7.96
C GLU A 338 -33.29 1.69 -6.67
N LYS A 339 -32.62 1.49 -5.53
CA LYS A 339 -33.20 1.77 -4.20
C LYS A 339 -33.48 3.25 -3.95
N ILE A 340 -32.64 4.13 -4.48
CA ILE A 340 -32.82 5.60 -4.37
C ILE A 340 -33.55 6.20 -5.58
N GLY A 341 -33.84 5.40 -6.62
CA GLY A 341 -34.55 5.84 -7.82
C GLY A 341 -33.74 6.80 -8.70
N VAL A 342 -32.40 6.65 -8.73
CA VAL A 342 -31.48 7.46 -9.51
C VAL A 342 -30.93 6.64 -10.69
N ASP A 343 -30.77 7.30 -11.84
CA ASP A 343 -30.12 6.71 -13.01
C ASP A 343 -28.67 6.28 -12.65
N PRO A 344 -28.27 5.02 -12.84
CA PRO A 344 -26.90 4.55 -12.57
C PRO A 344 -25.79 5.42 -13.18
N HIS A 345 -26.04 5.98 -14.36
CA HIS A 345 -25.10 6.87 -15.07
C HIS A 345 -24.87 8.22 -14.36
N LYS A 346 -25.72 8.57 -13.38
CA LYS A 346 -25.60 9.77 -12.55
C LYS A 346 -24.91 9.51 -11.23
N ILE A 347 -24.58 8.27 -10.91
CA ILE A 347 -23.85 7.92 -9.69
C ILE A 347 -22.36 7.97 -9.99
N PHE A 348 -21.64 8.79 -9.23
CA PHE A 348 -20.17 8.89 -9.29
C PHE A 348 -19.56 8.28 -8.04
N VAL A 349 -18.90 7.13 -8.22
CA VAL A 349 -18.31 6.35 -7.12
C VAL A 349 -16.86 6.74 -6.89
N VAL A 350 -16.58 7.24 -5.70
CA VAL A 350 -15.24 7.58 -5.21
C VAL A 350 -14.77 6.53 -4.21
N SER A 351 -13.56 6.02 -4.39
CA SER A 351 -12.96 5.08 -3.44
C SER A 351 -11.76 5.72 -2.74
N VAL A 352 -11.79 5.76 -1.42
CA VAL A 352 -10.64 6.17 -0.59
C VAL A 352 -9.84 4.92 -0.20
N MET A 353 -8.62 4.81 -0.74
CA MET A 353 -7.84 3.57 -0.68
C MET A 353 -6.41 3.79 -0.14
N PRO A 354 -5.84 2.82 0.60
CA PRO A 354 -4.44 2.87 1.02
C PRO A 354 -3.47 2.51 -0.13
N CYS A 355 -3.95 2.47 -1.36
CA CYS A 355 -3.33 1.74 -2.47
C CYS A 355 -3.30 2.58 -3.75
N VAL A 356 -2.14 2.63 -4.43
CA VAL A 356 -2.01 3.29 -5.73
C VAL A 356 -2.46 2.37 -6.88
N SER A 357 -2.26 1.05 -6.75
CA SER A 357 -2.66 0.07 -7.77
C SER A 357 -4.18 0.06 -8.01
N LYS A 358 -4.98 0.40 -6.99
CA LYS A 358 -6.44 0.55 -7.10
C LYS A 358 -6.87 1.61 -8.13
N LYS A 359 -6.04 2.66 -8.35
CA LYS A 359 -6.27 3.64 -9.44
C LYS A 359 -6.17 2.99 -10.84
N SER A 360 -5.41 1.91 -10.99
CA SER A 360 -5.32 1.18 -12.26
C SER A 360 -6.41 0.11 -12.39
N GLU A 361 -6.89 -0.43 -11.29
CA GLU A 361 -7.94 -1.44 -11.27
C GLU A 361 -9.26 -0.88 -11.79
N CYS A 362 -9.68 0.31 -11.33
CA CYS A 362 -10.91 0.94 -11.79
C CYS A 362 -10.92 1.31 -13.29
N ALA A 363 -9.75 1.33 -13.93
CA ALA A 363 -9.61 1.60 -15.36
C ALA A 363 -9.57 0.32 -16.22
N LEU A 364 -9.70 -0.86 -15.63
CA LEU A 364 -9.70 -2.12 -16.38
C LEU A 364 -11.00 -2.27 -17.19
N PRO A 365 -10.93 -2.84 -18.41
CA PRO A 365 -12.10 -2.98 -19.27
C PRO A 365 -13.17 -3.94 -18.72
N THR A 366 -12.79 -4.79 -17.76
CA THR A 366 -13.67 -5.77 -17.10
C THR A 366 -14.33 -5.25 -15.82
N MET A 367 -14.19 -3.96 -15.47
CA MET A 367 -14.73 -3.36 -14.24
C MET A 367 -15.83 -2.34 -14.56
N LYS A 368 -16.91 -2.80 -15.22
CA LYS A 368 -18.04 -1.96 -15.68
C LYS A 368 -19.33 -2.74 -15.94
N ASP A 369 -19.60 -3.73 -15.11
CA ASP A 369 -20.69 -4.67 -15.37
C ASP A 369 -22.06 -4.16 -14.91
N ALA A 370 -22.10 -3.13 -14.05
CA ALA A 370 -23.37 -2.62 -13.52
C ALA A 370 -24.21 -1.89 -14.59
N CYS A 371 -23.61 -0.98 -15.36
CA CYS A 371 -24.34 -0.15 -16.32
C CYS A 371 -23.52 0.20 -17.60
N GLY A 372 -22.33 -0.39 -17.77
CA GLY A 372 -21.40 -0.07 -18.86
C GLY A 372 -20.41 1.05 -18.56
N ASP A 373 -20.67 1.90 -17.57
CA ASP A 373 -19.69 2.83 -17.02
C ASP A 373 -18.75 2.10 -16.04
N PRO A 374 -17.56 2.64 -15.75
CA PRO A 374 -16.71 2.08 -14.72
C PRO A 374 -17.46 1.89 -13.39
N ASP A 375 -17.34 0.71 -12.77
CA ASP A 375 -17.96 0.46 -11.45
C ASP A 375 -17.50 1.50 -10.42
N VAL A 376 -16.21 1.86 -10.45
CA VAL A 376 -15.62 2.94 -9.65
C VAL A 376 -15.05 4.00 -10.57
N ASP A 377 -15.49 5.25 -10.42
CA ASP A 377 -15.10 6.35 -11.32
C ASP A 377 -13.73 6.93 -10.99
N VAL A 378 -13.42 7.03 -9.68
CA VAL A 378 -12.14 7.57 -9.22
C VAL A 378 -11.67 6.94 -7.91
N VAL A 379 -10.37 6.79 -7.80
CA VAL A 379 -9.71 6.33 -6.57
C VAL A 379 -8.80 7.44 -6.06
N ILE A 380 -8.97 7.84 -4.81
CA ILE A 380 -8.04 8.70 -4.08
C ILE A 380 -7.33 7.91 -2.98
N THR A 381 -6.08 8.26 -2.73
CA THR A 381 -5.28 7.64 -1.66
C THR A 381 -5.59 8.28 -0.30
N THR A 382 -5.18 7.63 0.79
CA THR A 382 -5.23 8.22 2.14
C THR A 382 -4.48 9.57 2.19
N ARG A 383 -3.40 9.73 1.41
CA ARG A 383 -2.69 11.01 1.30
C ARG A 383 -3.50 12.09 0.59
N GLU A 384 -4.20 11.75 -0.50
CA GLU A 384 -5.09 12.67 -1.21
C GLU A 384 -6.28 13.07 -0.33
N LEU A 385 -6.87 12.13 0.42
CA LEU A 385 -7.88 12.43 1.44
C LEU A 385 -7.38 13.50 2.43
N ASN A 386 -6.16 13.34 2.95
CA ASN A 386 -5.54 14.34 3.84
C ASN A 386 -5.31 15.71 3.18
N ILE A 387 -5.06 15.74 1.87
CA ILE A 387 -4.97 17.00 1.10
C ILE A 387 -6.34 17.67 1.03
N MET A 388 -7.38 16.91 0.68
CA MET A 388 -8.75 17.40 0.59
C MET A 388 -9.26 17.91 1.95
N MET A 389 -9.02 17.17 3.04
CA MET A 389 -9.39 17.62 4.39
C MET A 389 -8.79 18.99 4.73
N ARG A 390 -7.51 19.20 4.40
CA ARG A 390 -6.84 20.48 4.65
C ARG A 390 -7.37 21.60 3.75
N ALA A 391 -7.61 21.30 2.47
CA ALA A 391 -8.18 22.27 1.54
C ALA A 391 -9.58 22.73 1.98
N ASN A 392 -10.35 21.83 2.56
CA ASN A 392 -11.68 22.14 3.12
C ASN A 392 -11.65 22.63 4.58
N HIS A 393 -10.46 22.91 5.14
CA HIS A 393 -10.29 23.35 6.52
C HIS A 393 -10.93 22.43 7.57
N ILE A 394 -11.00 21.13 7.29
CA ILE A 394 -11.57 20.13 8.18
C ILE A 394 -10.50 19.72 9.21
N ASN A 395 -10.78 19.99 10.48
CA ASN A 395 -9.95 19.54 11.60
C ASN A 395 -10.62 18.35 12.29
N PRO A 396 -10.01 17.14 12.28
CA PRO A 396 -10.59 15.94 12.87
C PRO A 396 -10.95 16.08 14.37
N VAL A 397 -10.27 16.95 15.10
CA VAL A 397 -10.51 17.17 16.55
C VAL A 397 -11.94 17.66 16.83
N PHE A 398 -12.53 18.42 15.90
CA PHE A 398 -13.84 19.03 16.06
C PHE A 398 -14.97 18.28 15.33
N LEU A 399 -14.69 17.11 14.79
CA LEU A 399 -15.69 16.30 14.10
C LEU A 399 -16.54 15.52 15.10
N PRO A 400 -17.88 15.46 14.89
CA PRO A 400 -18.75 14.55 15.62
C PRO A 400 -18.51 13.10 15.20
N GLU A 401 -19.09 12.18 15.95
CA GLU A 401 -19.24 10.79 15.55
C GLU A 401 -20.50 10.62 14.69
N GLU A 402 -20.38 10.21 13.45
CA GLU A 402 -21.50 9.97 12.52
C GLU A 402 -21.41 8.57 11.93
N ASP A 403 -22.54 7.88 11.82
CA ASP A 403 -22.56 6.55 11.22
C ASP A 403 -22.43 6.64 9.70
N PHE A 404 -21.92 5.59 9.09
CA PHE A 404 -22.00 5.40 7.64
C PHE A 404 -23.46 5.27 7.21
N ASP A 405 -23.73 5.56 5.94
CA ASP A 405 -25.08 5.51 5.41
C ASP A 405 -25.55 4.07 5.20
N SER A 406 -26.87 3.84 5.27
CA SER A 406 -27.50 2.55 4.99
C SER A 406 -28.00 2.54 3.53
N PRO A 407 -28.01 1.37 2.84
CA PRO A 407 -27.81 0.02 3.35
C PRO A 407 -26.40 -0.56 3.14
N LEU A 408 -25.41 0.21 2.70
CA LEU A 408 -24.10 -0.28 2.29
C LEU A 408 -22.99 0.13 3.29
N GLY A 409 -23.34 0.43 4.53
CA GLY A 409 -22.43 1.00 5.52
C GLY A 409 -22.09 0.09 6.70
N THR A 410 -22.71 -1.09 6.80
CA THR A 410 -22.43 -2.03 7.88
C THR A 410 -21.31 -2.98 7.47
N GLY A 411 -20.25 -3.05 8.28
CA GLY A 411 -19.16 -4.02 8.15
C GLY A 411 -19.00 -4.83 9.43
N THR A 412 -18.26 -5.93 9.35
CA THR A 412 -17.92 -6.78 10.50
C THR A 412 -16.45 -6.66 10.85
N GLY A 413 -16.05 -7.17 12.02
CA GLY A 413 -14.64 -7.28 12.38
C GLY A 413 -13.83 -8.09 11.36
N ALA A 414 -14.44 -9.12 10.73
CA ALA A 414 -13.82 -9.87 9.64
C ALA A 414 -13.48 -9.00 8.43
N ALA A 415 -14.32 -8.03 8.09
CA ALA A 415 -14.05 -7.07 7.01
C ALA A 415 -12.94 -6.09 7.36
N VAL A 416 -12.93 -5.58 8.60
CA VAL A 416 -11.91 -4.63 9.07
C VAL A 416 -10.50 -5.19 8.90
N ILE A 417 -10.29 -6.47 9.20
CA ILE A 417 -8.96 -7.10 9.14
C ILE A 417 -8.42 -7.33 7.73
N PHE A 418 -9.22 -7.14 6.66
CA PHE A 418 -8.72 -7.16 5.27
C PHE A 418 -7.55 -6.21 5.04
N GLY A 419 -7.46 -5.15 5.86
CA GLY A 419 -6.37 -4.18 5.79
C GLY A 419 -5.01 -4.72 6.23
N ALA A 420 -4.96 -5.79 7.01
CA ALA A 420 -3.74 -6.42 7.52
C ALA A 420 -3.40 -7.70 6.77
N THR A 421 -2.11 -8.06 6.69
CA THR A 421 -1.69 -9.34 6.08
C THR A 421 -2.20 -10.52 6.89
N GLY A 422 -2.78 -11.51 6.23
CA GLY A 422 -3.46 -12.65 6.84
C GLY A 422 -4.92 -12.38 7.20
N GLY A 423 -5.41 -11.16 7.03
CA GLY A 423 -6.77 -10.78 7.39
C GLY A 423 -7.83 -11.33 6.44
N VAL A 424 -7.54 -11.35 5.14
CA VAL A 424 -8.46 -11.97 4.16
C VAL A 424 -8.56 -13.47 4.40
N MET A 425 -7.42 -14.13 4.63
CA MET A 425 -7.36 -15.56 4.94
C MET A 425 -8.13 -15.91 6.23
N ASP A 426 -7.90 -15.13 7.30
CA ASP A 426 -8.61 -15.31 8.57
C ASP A 426 -10.14 -15.17 8.38
N ALA A 427 -10.59 -14.09 7.71
CA ALA A 427 -12.00 -13.86 7.42
C ALA A 427 -12.63 -14.97 6.56
N ALA A 428 -11.91 -15.42 5.51
CA ALA A 428 -12.35 -16.49 4.63
C ALA A 428 -12.49 -17.83 5.37
N LEU A 429 -11.51 -18.18 6.21
CA LEU A 429 -11.55 -19.41 7.00
C LEU A 429 -12.68 -19.40 8.02
N ARG A 430 -12.96 -18.26 8.67
CA ARG A 430 -14.11 -18.12 9.59
C ARG A 430 -15.43 -18.43 8.89
N SER A 431 -15.65 -17.86 7.73
CA SER A 431 -16.90 -18.04 6.99
C SER A 431 -16.98 -19.39 6.28
N ALA A 432 -15.86 -19.89 5.72
CA ALA A 432 -15.82 -21.24 5.14
C ALA A 432 -16.12 -22.32 6.18
N TYR A 433 -15.60 -22.19 7.39
CA TYR A 433 -15.94 -23.08 8.50
C TYR A 433 -17.45 -23.11 8.75
N TYR A 434 -18.11 -21.94 8.84
CA TYR A 434 -19.55 -21.84 9.03
C TYR A 434 -20.32 -22.45 7.86
N LEU A 435 -19.95 -22.12 6.62
CA LEU A 435 -20.65 -22.60 5.42
C LEU A 435 -20.59 -24.14 5.30
N ILE A 436 -19.53 -24.77 5.82
CA ILE A 436 -19.36 -26.23 5.79
C ILE A 436 -20.07 -26.91 6.98
N THR A 437 -19.92 -26.31 8.19
CA THR A 437 -20.36 -26.99 9.44
C THR A 437 -21.72 -26.53 9.95
N GLY A 438 -22.22 -25.38 9.50
CA GLY A 438 -23.44 -24.75 10.01
C GLY A 438 -23.28 -24.11 11.40
N SER A 439 -22.05 -23.98 11.92
CA SER A 439 -21.76 -23.38 13.23
C SER A 439 -20.55 -22.46 13.17
N ASN A 440 -20.56 -21.38 13.96
CA ASN A 440 -19.41 -20.47 14.03
C ASN A 440 -18.22 -21.13 14.71
N PRO A 441 -17.00 -20.91 14.19
CA PRO A 441 -15.78 -21.24 14.93
C PRO A 441 -15.53 -20.22 16.06
N ASP A 442 -14.52 -20.49 16.91
CA ASP A 442 -13.94 -19.40 17.71
C ASP A 442 -13.39 -18.32 16.75
N PRO A 443 -13.75 -17.04 16.91
CA PRO A 443 -13.26 -15.96 16.04
C PRO A 443 -11.72 -15.86 15.96
N ASP A 444 -11.00 -16.39 16.93
CA ASP A 444 -9.53 -16.41 16.97
C ASP A 444 -8.91 -17.78 16.61
N ALA A 445 -9.71 -18.74 16.12
CA ALA A 445 -9.25 -20.09 15.74
C ALA A 445 -8.16 -20.05 14.65
N PHE A 446 -8.18 -19.04 13.77
CA PHE A 446 -7.31 -18.95 12.59
C PHE A 446 -6.18 -17.91 12.73
N LYS A 447 -5.94 -17.38 13.93
CA LYS A 447 -4.93 -16.33 14.18
C LYS A 447 -3.48 -16.69 13.80
N SER A 448 -3.16 -17.97 13.58
CA SER A 448 -1.81 -18.39 13.13
C SER A 448 -1.42 -17.83 11.76
N VAL A 449 -2.37 -17.40 10.95
CA VAL A 449 -2.10 -16.73 9.66
C VAL A 449 -1.76 -15.24 9.81
N ARG A 450 -1.95 -14.64 10.99
CA ARG A 450 -1.69 -13.21 11.27
C ARG A 450 -0.20 -12.93 11.49
N GLY A 451 0.22 -11.67 11.37
CA GLY A 451 1.57 -11.16 11.71
C GLY A 451 2.40 -10.75 10.50
N MET A 452 3.59 -10.19 10.78
CA MET A 452 4.43 -9.50 9.78
C MET A 452 5.42 -10.39 9.03
N ASP A 453 5.50 -11.69 9.36
CA ASP A 453 6.36 -12.60 8.59
C ASP A 453 5.96 -12.57 7.11
N GLY A 454 6.94 -12.42 6.24
CA GLY A 454 6.68 -12.19 4.82
C GLY A 454 6.04 -13.38 4.09
N TRP A 455 6.20 -14.60 4.58
CA TRP A 455 5.54 -15.83 4.14
C TRP A 455 5.28 -16.71 5.36
N LYS A 456 4.01 -17.08 5.55
CA LYS A 456 3.51 -17.96 6.60
C LYS A 456 2.64 -19.03 5.99
N GLU A 457 2.56 -20.15 6.69
CA GLU A 457 1.73 -21.30 6.33
C GLU A 457 1.03 -21.88 7.55
N SER A 458 -0.14 -22.43 7.37
CA SER A 458 -0.92 -23.07 8.39
C SER A 458 -1.75 -24.21 7.80
N VAL A 459 -2.08 -25.16 8.65
CA VAL A 459 -2.95 -26.28 8.31
C VAL A 459 -4.09 -26.30 9.33
N PHE A 460 -5.32 -26.37 8.82
CA PHE A 460 -6.52 -26.41 9.64
C PHE A 460 -7.34 -27.64 9.32
N GLU A 461 -7.82 -28.33 10.37
CA GLU A 461 -8.78 -29.39 10.23
C GLU A 461 -10.20 -28.82 10.29
N ILE A 462 -10.93 -28.87 9.19
CA ILE A 462 -12.31 -28.37 9.12
C ILE A 462 -13.26 -29.56 9.09
N PRO A 463 -14.17 -29.70 10.09
CA PRO A 463 -15.13 -30.79 10.11
C PRO A 463 -15.96 -30.85 8.84
N GLY A 464 -15.98 -32.00 8.18
CA GLY A 464 -16.69 -32.19 6.90
C GLY A 464 -15.87 -31.87 5.64
N ALA A 465 -14.77 -31.13 5.75
CA ALA A 465 -13.86 -30.85 4.63
C ALA A 465 -12.49 -31.55 4.79
N GLY A 466 -12.09 -31.89 6.03
CA GLY A 466 -10.77 -32.44 6.35
C GLY A 466 -9.70 -31.36 6.42
N GLU A 467 -8.47 -31.72 6.06
CA GLU A 467 -7.29 -30.85 6.12
C GLU A 467 -7.31 -29.80 5.01
N VAL A 468 -7.21 -28.53 5.40
CA VAL A 468 -7.08 -27.37 4.49
C VAL A 468 -5.72 -26.72 4.75
N ARG A 469 -4.87 -26.68 3.72
CA ARG A 469 -3.53 -26.10 3.75
C ARG A 469 -3.54 -24.70 3.17
N VAL A 470 -3.13 -23.72 3.95
CA VAL A 470 -3.16 -22.32 3.54
C VAL A 470 -1.80 -21.66 3.67
N ALA A 471 -1.57 -20.63 2.85
CA ALA A 471 -0.41 -19.76 2.98
C ALA A 471 -0.79 -18.29 2.83
N VAL A 472 -0.02 -17.43 3.48
CA VAL A 472 -0.14 -15.97 3.40
C VAL A 472 1.23 -15.40 3.03
N ALA A 473 1.29 -14.59 1.99
CA ALA A 473 2.50 -13.88 1.61
C ALA A 473 2.25 -12.37 1.45
N SER A 474 3.13 -11.55 2.03
CA SER A 474 3.12 -10.10 1.87
C SER A 474 4.45 -9.59 1.32
N GLY A 475 4.37 -8.66 0.34
CA GLY A 475 5.50 -8.26 -0.49
C GLY A 475 5.73 -9.21 -1.67
N LEU A 476 5.89 -8.65 -2.87
CA LEU A 476 5.98 -9.45 -4.11
C LEU A 476 7.23 -10.33 -4.19
N GLY A 477 8.31 -9.97 -3.49
CA GLY A 477 9.48 -10.85 -3.38
C GLY A 477 9.18 -12.14 -2.61
N ASN A 478 8.37 -12.07 -1.56
CA ASN A 478 7.91 -13.25 -0.83
C ASN A 478 6.90 -14.06 -1.64
N ALA A 479 5.97 -13.38 -2.34
CA ALA A 479 5.09 -14.03 -3.30
C ALA A 479 5.87 -14.81 -4.38
N ARG A 480 6.95 -14.22 -4.91
CA ARG A 480 7.84 -14.91 -5.87
C ARG A 480 8.46 -16.17 -5.28
N LYS A 481 8.98 -16.10 -4.05
CA LYS A 481 9.57 -17.26 -3.36
C LYS A 481 8.55 -18.37 -3.17
N LEU A 482 7.34 -18.03 -2.71
CA LEU A 482 6.22 -18.97 -2.52
C LEU A 482 5.85 -19.65 -3.84
N ILE A 483 5.62 -18.89 -4.92
CA ILE A 483 5.28 -19.45 -6.23
C ILE A 483 6.38 -20.38 -6.75
N GLN A 484 7.64 -19.98 -6.58
CA GLN A 484 8.75 -20.83 -7.00
C GLN A 484 8.81 -22.14 -6.22
N ALA A 485 8.52 -22.13 -4.92
CA ALA A 485 8.45 -23.33 -4.09
C ALA A 485 7.28 -24.24 -4.53
N ILE A 486 6.10 -23.67 -4.84
CA ILE A 486 4.97 -24.43 -5.40
C ILE A 486 5.36 -25.07 -6.74
N LYS A 487 5.98 -24.30 -7.66
CA LYS A 487 6.39 -24.78 -8.99
C LYS A 487 7.45 -25.89 -8.93
N ARG A 488 8.29 -25.90 -7.89
CA ARG A 488 9.27 -26.98 -7.64
C ARG A 488 8.65 -28.18 -6.92
N GLY A 489 7.38 -28.11 -6.52
CA GLY A 489 6.71 -29.17 -5.75
C GLY A 489 7.21 -29.31 -4.32
N GLU A 490 7.86 -28.29 -3.77
CA GLU A 490 8.38 -28.29 -2.38
C GLU A 490 7.28 -28.08 -1.36
N VAL A 491 6.23 -27.34 -1.74
CA VAL A 491 5.07 -27.02 -0.90
C VAL A 491 3.78 -27.18 -1.68
N HIS A 492 2.69 -27.42 -0.97
CA HIS A 492 1.36 -27.59 -1.55
C HIS A 492 0.32 -26.93 -0.66
N TYR A 493 -0.55 -26.10 -1.27
CA TYR A 493 -1.62 -25.39 -0.57
C TYR A 493 -2.93 -25.51 -1.32
N ASP A 494 -4.02 -25.37 -0.59
CA ASP A 494 -5.38 -25.29 -1.13
C ASP A 494 -5.77 -23.81 -1.38
N PHE A 495 -5.46 -22.91 -0.45
CA PHE A 495 -5.80 -21.50 -0.56
C PHE A 495 -4.62 -20.59 -0.15
N VAL A 496 -4.37 -19.53 -0.92
CA VAL A 496 -3.22 -18.64 -0.71
C VAL A 496 -3.64 -17.18 -0.80
N GLU A 497 -3.39 -16.43 0.28
CA GLU A 497 -3.49 -14.97 0.28
C GLU A 497 -2.17 -14.35 -0.14
N ILE A 498 -2.21 -13.44 -1.13
CA ILE A 498 -1.03 -12.64 -1.48
C ILE A 498 -1.37 -11.14 -1.51
N MET A 499 -0.63 -10.37 -0.73
CA MET A 499 -0.64 -8.92 -0.74
C MET A 499 0.64 -8.34 -1.33
N ALA A 500 0.53 -7.40 -2.28
CA ALA A 500 1.69 -6.82 -2.96
C ALA A 500 2.58 -5.98 -2.01
N CYS A 501 1.97 -5.35 -1.00
CA CYS A 501 2.69 -4.51 -0.05
C CYS A 501 3.14 -5.32 1.16
N PRO A 502 4.37 -5.11 1.69
CA PRO A 502 4.75 -5.65 2.99
C PRO A 502 3.77 -5.23 4.08
N GLY A 503 3.31 -6.19 4.89
CA GLY A 503 2.31 -5.95 5.94
C GLY A 503 0.86 -5.77 5.45
N GLY A 504 0.59 -6.02 4.15
CA GLY A 504 -0.75 -5.87 3.58
C GLY A 504 -1.12 -4.42 3.24
N CYS A 505 -2.41 -4.09 3.22
CA CYS A 505 -2.90 -2.75 2.90
C CYS A 505 -2.53 -1.69 3.95
N ALA A 506 -2.26 -2.10 5.19
CA ALA A 506 -1.71 -1.23 6.25
C ALA A 506 -0.36 -0.61 5.86
N GLY A 507 0.50 -1.37 5.12
CA GLY A 507 1.73 -0.90 4.48
C GLY A 507 1.54 -0.38 3.05
N GLY A 508 0.33 -0.05 2.66
CA GLY A 508 -0.04 0.31 1.30
C GLY A 508 0.66 1.56 0.75
N GLY A 509 0.97 1.55 -0.55
CA GLY A 509 1.66 2.65 -1.22
C GLY A 509 0.90 3.98 -1.25
N GLY A 510 -0.37 4.02 -0.84
CA GLY A 510 -1.22 5.21 -0.70
C GLY A 510 -1.33 5.74 0.73
N GLN A 511 -0.77 5.05 1.73
CA GLN A 511 -0.79 5.47 3.13
C GLN A 511 0.11 6.68 3.42
N PRO A 512 -0.14 7.43 4.51
CA PRO A 512 0.76 8.50 4.97
C PRO A 512 2.20 8.02 5.10
N ILE A 513 3.15 8.91 4.82
CA ILE A 513 4.58 8.57 4.79
C ILE A 513 5.27 9.20 6.01
N VAL A 514 5.97 8.36 6.78
CA VAL A 514 6.97 8.78 7.76
C VAL A 514 8.31 8.26 7.26
N ASP A 515 9.20 9.17 6.83
CA ASP A 515 10.43 8.76 6.15
C ASP A 515 11.34 7.94 7.07
N GLY A 516 11.79 6.79 6.56
CA GLY A 516 12.63 5.85 7.30
C GLY A 516 11.90 4.98 8.31
N CYS A 517 10.57 5.09 8.43
CA CYS A 517 9.74 4.27 9.31
C CYS A 517 8.75 3.44 8.50
N GLU A 518 8.63 2.16 8.85
CA GLU A 518 7.61 1.24 8.35
C GLU A 518 6.53 1.08 9.43
N LEU A 519 5.32 1.59 9.16
CA LEU A 519 4.21 1.60 10.13
C LEU A 519 3.14 0.53 9.85
N ALA A 520 3.47 -0.45 9.03
CA ALA A 520 2.50 -1.49 8.64
C ALA A 520 2.05 -2.34 9.84
N ASP A 521 2.96 -2.63 10.78
CA ASP A 521 2.67 -3.43 11.97
C ASP A 521 1.77 -2.67 12.96
N GLU A 522 2.11 -1.42 13.25
CA GLU A 522 1.32 -0.55 14.12
C GLU A 522 -0.09 -0.34 13.58
N ARG A 523 -0.22 -0.05 12.29
CA ARG A 523 -1.50 0.11 11.60
C ARG A 523 -2.29 -1.20 11.55
N GLY A 524 -1.62 -2.32 11.27
CA GLY A 524 -2.22 -3.65 11.30
C GLY A 524 -2.76 -3.99 12.69
N SER A 525 -2.01 -3.66 13.74
CA SER A 525 -2.41 -3.86 15.13
C SER A 525 -3.68 -3.08 15.50
N VAL A 526 -3.91 -1.89 14.90
CA VAL A 526 -5.18 -1.15 15.04
C VAL A 526 -6.34 -1.97 14.49
N LEU A 527 -6.19 -2.55 13.29
CA LEU A 527 -7.26 -3.31 12.64
C LEU A 527 -7.61 -4.58 13.44
N TRP A 528 -6.60 -5.29 13.95
CA TRP A 528 -6.82 -6.46 14.81
C TRP A 528 -7.56 -6.09 16.12
N ARG A 529 -7.26 -4.92 16.70
CA ARG A 529 -7.97 -4.45 17.90
C ARG A 529 -9.42 -4.05 17.59
N LEU A 530 -9.69 -3.50 16.40
CA LEU A 530 -11.05 -3.16 15.98
C LEU A 530 -11.89 -4.44 15.80
N ASP A 531 -11.37 -5.47 15.10
CA ASP A 531 -12.04 -6.77 15.00
C ASP A 531 -12.35 -7.35 16.38
N ALA A 532 -11.37 -7.36 17.30
CA ALA A 532 -11.57 -7.95 18.63
C ALA A 532 -12.63 -7.23 19.47
N LYS A 533 -12.90 -5.94 19.21
CA LYS A 533 -13.91 -5.13 19.89
C LYS A 533 -15.27 -5.17 19.20
N ASP A 534 -15.33 -5.66 17.96
CA ASP A 534 -16.57 -5.69 17.19
C ASP A 534 -17.52 -6.76 17.72
N LYS A 535 -18.83 -6.47 17.67
CA LYS A 535 -19.88 -7.41 18.02
C LYS A 535 -20.15 -8.42 16.92
N LEU A 536 -20.02 -8.00 15.67
CA LEU A 536 -20.12 -8.83 14.48
C LEU A 536 -18.72 -9.19 14.01
N ARG A 537 -18.32 -10.44 14.18
CA ARG A 537 -16.95 -10.89 13.85
C ARG A 537 -16.89 -11.83 12.64
N PHE A 538 -18.00 -12.06 11.98
CA PHE A 538 -18.12 -13.01 10.87
C PHE A 538 -18.82 -12.35 9.69
N SER A 539 -18.25 -12.45 8.50
CA SER A 539 -18.79 -11.85 7.27
C SER A 539 -20.19 -12.37 6.91
N HIS A 540 -20.44 -13.66 7.14
CA HIS A 540 -21.74 -14.30 6.89
C HIS A 540 -22.86 -13.86 7.86
N GLU A 541 -22.54 -13.10 8.89
CA GLU A 541 -23.52 -12.50 9.83
C GLU A 541 -23.84 -11.04 9.52
N ASN A 542 -23.19 -10.44 8.49
CA ASN A 542 -23.47 -9.06 8.12
C ASN A 542 -24.93 -8.90 7.63
N PRO A 543 -25.78 -8.15 8.37
CA PRO A 543 -27.20 -8.05 8.04
C PRO A 543 -27.47 -7.38 6.70
N ASP A 544 -26.62 -6.42 6.28
CA ASP A 544 -26.79 -5.71 5.01
C ASP A 544 -26.40 -6.62 3.83
N VAL A 545 -25.37 -7.46 3.98
CA VAL A 545 -25.00 -8.49 2.99
C VAL A 545 -26.11 -9.53 2.85
N LEU A 546 -26.66 -10.02 3.96
CA LEU A 546 -27.79 -10.97 3.94
C LEU A 546 -29.04 -10.35 3.29
N ALA A 547 -29.33 -9.08 3.58
CA ALA A 547 -30.42 -8.35 2.94
C ALA A 547 -30.19 -8.20 1.44
N LEU A 548 -28.97 -7.86 0.99
CA LEU A 548 -28.61 -7.74 -0.41
C LEU A 548 -28.83 -9.05 -1.17
N TYR A 549 -28.42 -10.19 -0.63
CA TYR A 549 -28.71 -11.49 -1.27
C TYR A 549 -30.20 -11.75 -1.35
N LYS A 550 -30.94 -11.54 -0.28
CA LYS A 550 -32.38 -11.78 -0.22
C LYS A 550 -33.18 -10.88 -1.18
N GLU A 551 -32.79 -9.61 -1.29
CA GLU A 551 -33.55 -8.61 -2.06
C GLU A 551 -33.12 -8.55 -3.53
N TYR A 552 -31.86 -8.85 -3.85
CA TYR A 552 -31.30 -8.49 -5.15
C TYR A 552 -30.45 -9.59 -5.82
N LEU A 553 -29.46 -10.16 -5.12
CA LEU A 553 -28.49 -11.10 -5.72
C LEU A 553 -28.96 -12.56 -5.72
N THR A 554 -29.92 -12.91 -4.87
CA THR A 554 -30.46 -14.26 -4.61
C THR A 554 -29.55 -15.19 -3.80
N ALA A 555 -28.35 -15.47 -4.25
CA ALA A 555 -27.39 -16.35 -3.57
C ALA A 555 -25.94 -16.04 -4.01
N PRO A 556 -24.93 -16.41 -3.20
CA PRO A 556 -23.54 -16.44 -3.64
C PRO A 556 -23.38 -17.31 -4.90
N LEU A 557 -22.50 -16.90 -5.83
CA LEU A 557 -22.28 -17.53 -7.14
C LEU A 557 -23.54 -17.65 -8.02
N GLY A 558 -24.67 -17.01 -7.65
CA GLY A 558 -25.87 -16.94 -8.48
C GLY A 558 -25.61 -16.16 -9.77
N GLU A 559 -26.48 -16.28 -10.76
CA GLU A 559 -26.31 -15.66 -12.08
C GLU A 559 -26.06 -14.14 -12.00
N LYS A 560 -26.86 -13.42 -11.19
CA LYS A 560 -26.72 -11.97 -11.00
C LYS A 560 -25.49 -11.61 -10.19
N SER A 561 -25.19 -12.41 -9.16
CA SER A 561 -23.98 -12.29 -8.34
C SER A 561 -22.73 -12.47 -9.20
N HIS A 562 -22.71 -13.54 -10.01
CA HIS A 562 -21.59 -13.82 -10.91
C HIS A 562 -21.39 -12.71 -11.94
N HIS A 563 -22.46 -12.16 -12.52
CA HIS A 563 -22.39 -11.08 -13.49
C HIS A 563 -21.79 -9.79 -12.87
N LEU A 564 -22.23 -9.39 -11.70
CA LEU A 564 -21.85 -8.11 -11.07
C LEU A 564 -20.55 -8.17 -10.27
N LEU A 565 -20.27 -9.31 -9.62
CA LEU A 565 -19.26 -9.43 -8.57
C LEU A 565 -18.03 -10.26 -8.98
N HIS A 566 -18.07 -10.91 -10.15
CA HIS A 566 -16.95 -11.69 -10.67
C HIS A 566 -16.36 -11.05 -11.92
N THR A 567 -15.14 -11.44 -12.28
CA THR A 567 -14.42 -10.89 -13.42
C THR A 567 -13.64 -11.96 -14.17
N ASP A 568 -13.51 -11.78 -15.48
CA ASP A 568 -12.60 -12.57 -16.30
C ASP A 568 -11.19 -11.93 -16.29
N HIS A 569 -10.25 -12.58 -15.64
CA HIS A 569 -8.87 -12.14 -15.61
C HIS A 569 -8.18 -12.24 -16.99
N HIS A 570 -8.72 -12.95 -17.95
CA HIS A 570 -8.23 -12.99 -19.34
C HIS A 570 -8.74 -11.81 -20.20
N GLY A 571 -9.74 -11.06 -19.73
CA GLY A 571 -10.33 -9.92 -20.44
C GLY A 571 -9.39 -8.69 -20.58
N TRP A 572 -8.18 -8.74 -20.07
CA TRP A 572 -7.15 -7.70 -20.19
C TRP A 572 -5.74 -8.25 -20.10
N ASP A 573 -4.77 -7.55 -20.68
CA ASP A 573 -3.37 -7.98 -20.72
C ASP A 573 -2.42 -7.04 -19.97
N MET A 574 -1.37 -7.61 -19.41
CA MET A 574 -0.21 -6.86 -18.92
C MET A 574 0.72 -6.52 -20.09
N PRO A 575 1.37 -5.32 -20.06
CA PRO A 575 2.49 -5.07 -20.96
C PRO A 575 3.54 -6.17 -20.79
N THR A 576 3.93 -6.80 -21.89
CA THR A 576 4.97 -7.84 -21.88
C THR A 576 6.30 -7.29 -22.37
N ILE A 577 7.39 -7.73 -21.74
CA ILE A 577 8.71 -7.51 -22.32
C ILE A 577 8.79 -8.38 -23.59
N VAL A 578 8.77 -7.75 -24.74
CA VAL A 578 9.16 -8.45 -25.98
C VAL A 578 10.58 -8.91 -25.76
N LYS A 579 10.79 -10.21 -25.54
CA LYS A 579 12.12 -10.84 -25.52
C LYS A 579 12.60 -10.80 -26.97
N ASN A 580 13.30 -9.72 -27.38
CA ASN A 580 14.07 -9.68 -28.60
C ASN A 580 15.36 -10.45 -28.41
#